data_3f6b9ebbedb8b222253a6095b3ad146e
#
_entry.id   3f6b9ebbedb8b222253a6095b3ad146e
#
_cell.length_a   1.000
_cell.length_b   1.000
_cell.length_c   1.000
_cell.angle_alpha   90.00
_cell.angle_beta   90.00
_cell.angle_gamma   90.00
#
_symmetry.space_group_name_H-M   'P 1'
#
loop_
_entity.id
_entity.type
_entity.pdbx_description
1 polymer ?
#
loop_
_entity_poly.entity_id
_entity_poly.type
_entity_poly.pdbx_seq_one_letter_code
_entity_poly.pdbx_strand_id
1 'polypeptide(L)'
;MSNTAVSLKKIVKIFKTGNETVNILNEADFEIKKGDTVAITGESGTGKSTLLHIMGTLLKPDSGSIEYFGQSDVYSLSDDNLARFRNKNIGFVFQFHYLLNEFSCLENAAMPLLIRKENKNTALKIAKDYLCEMGLENRLNFKPYMLSGGEQQRAAIARALVCSPEVILMDEPTGNLDPRYAGKLHEIIIGLNKKYGKTLAIVTHDANFSAMMNRKIKISGGLIEEVKL
;
A
#
# COMPACT_ATOMS: atom_id res chain seq x y z
N MET A 1 -18.38 -5.29 16.82
CA MET A 1 -17.03 -5.40 16.22
C MET A 1 -16.62 -3.99 15.77
N SER A 2 -15.38 -3.58 16.00
CA SER A 2 -14.89 -2.25 15.57
C SER A 2 -15.02 -2.11 14.05
N ASN A 3 -15.57 -0.98 13.58
CA ASN A 3 -15.61 -0.65 12.15
C ASN A 3 -14.26 -0.08 11.66
N THR A 4 -13.29 0.10 12.57
CA THR A 4 -11.96 0.64 12.29
C THR A 4 -11.08 -0.42 11.64
N ALA A 5 -10.46 -0.08 10.52
CA ALA A 5 -9.43 -0.91 9.87
C ALA A 5 -8.05 -0.58 10.43
N VAL A 6 -7.72 0.71 10.52
CA VAL A 6 -6.43 1.21 11.02
C VAL A 6 -6.67 2.42 11.91
N SER A 7 -6.02 2.47 13.07
CA SER A 7 -6.03 3.63 13.97
C SER A 7 -4.60 3.99 14.35
N LEU A 8 -4.21 5.22 14.06
CA LEU A 8 -2.94 5.82 14.44
C LEU A 8 -3.19 6.75 15.61
N LYS A 9 -2.39 6.63 16.67
CA LYS A 9 -2.51 7.43 17.89
C LYS A 9 -1.18 8.07 18.24
N LYS A 10 -1.13 9.39 18.19
CA LYS A 10 0.02 10.25 18.54
C LYS A 10 1.32 9.81 17.90
N ILE A 11 1.27 9.52 16.59
CA ILE A 11 2.44 9.07 15.85
C ILE A 11 3.46 10.20 15.72
N VAL A 12 4.67 9.95 16.18
CA VAL A 12 5.82 10.82 15.99
C VAL A 12 6.86 10.10 15.15
N LYS A 13 7.42 10.81 14.17
CA LYS A 13 8.57 10.34 13.40
C LYS A 13 9.58 11.45 13.14
N ILE A 14 10.80 11.20 13.55
CA ILE A 14 11.92 12.13 13.48
C ILE A 14 13.04 11.50 12.68
N PHE A 15 13.59 12.24 11.74
CA PHE A 15 14.84 11.86 11.06
C PHE A 15 15.98 12.80 11.46
N LYS A 16 17.15 12.20 11.68
CA LYS A 16 18.38 12.92 11.96
C LYS A 16 19.28 12.87 10.72
N THR A 17 19.64 14.02 10.18
CA THR A 17 20.55 14.15 9.05
C THR A 17 21.73 15.04 9.46
N GLY A 18 22.84 14.41 9.81
CA GLY A 18 23.97 15.14 10.40
C GLY A 18 23.58 15.82 11.72
N ASN A 19 23.71 17.15 11.78
CA ASN A 19 23.34 17.95 12.96
C ASN A 19 21.88 18.45 12.95
N GLU A 20 21.14 18.19 11.88
CA GLU A 20 19.76 18.64 11.76
C GLU A 20 18.78 17.52 12.19
N THR A 21 17.73 17.93 12.90
CA THR A 21 16.64 17.07 13.31
C THR A 21 15.37 17.54 12.60
N VAL A 22 14.80 16.67 11.77
CA VAL A 22 13.58 16.97 11.01
C VAL A 22 12.43 16.15 11.60
N ASN A 23 11.45 16.84 12.15
CA ASN A 23 10.23 16.23 12.65
C ASN A 23 9.24 16.06 11.48
N ILE A 24 9.05 14.83 11.02
CA ILE A 24 8.22 14.50 9.84
C ILE A 24 6.76 14.29 10.23
N LEU A 25 6.50 13.62 11.37
CA LEU A 25 5.17 13.46 11.93
C LEU A 25 5.21 13.90 13.39
N ASN A 26 4.22 14.68 13.82
CA ASN A 26 4.17 15.31 15.13
C ASN A 26 2.84 15.01 15.80
N GLU A 27 2.79 13.99 16.66
CA GLU A 27 1.58 13.51 17.34
C GLU A 27 0.40 13.31 16.38
N ALA A 28 0.67 12.72 15.23
CA ALA A 28 -0.33 12.54 14.19
C ALA A 28 -1.37 11.48 14.60
N ASP A 29 -2.64 11.87 14.61
CA ASP A 29 -3.79 11.00 14.84
C ASP A 29 -4.59 10.82 13.56
N PHE A 30 -4.98 9.60 13.26
CA PHE A 30 -5.84 9.31 12.10
C PHE A 30 -6.50 7.94 12.20
N GLU A 31 -7.74 7.85 11.71
CA GLU A 31 -8.49 6.59 11.66
C GLU A 31 -9.03 6.32 10.26
N ILE A 32 -8.86 5.06 9.81
CA ILE A 32 -9.43 4.54 8.56
C ILE A 32 -10.45 3.46 8.91
N LYS A 33 -11.67 3.59 8.40
CA LYS A 33 -12.72 2.59 8.56
C LYS A 33 -12.57 1.48 7.52
N LYS A 34 -13.13 0.31 7.83
CA LYS A 34 -13.17 -0.80 6.86
C LYS A 34 -13.93 -0.38 5.61
N GLY A 35 -13.35 -0.66 4.45
CA GLY A 35 -13.90 -0.30 3.16
C GLY A 35 -13.70 1.16 2.73
N ASP A 36 -13.07 2.00 3.56
CA ASP A 36 -12.70 3.37 3.14
C ASP A 36 -11.69 3.34 1.99
N THR A 37 -11.81 4.35 1.12
CA THR A 37 -10.76 4.72 0.17
C THR A 37 -10.25 6.12 0.55
N VAL A 38 -8.99 6.23 0.95
CA VAL A 38 -8.39 7.46 1.49
C VAL A 38 -7.27 7.95 0.60
N ALA A 39 -7.39 9.16 0.08
CA ALA A 39 -6.29 9.86 -0.57
C ALA A 39 -5.42 10.58 0.48
N ILE A 40 -4.12 10.34 0.47
CA ILE A 40 -3.12 11.00 1.29
C ILE A 40 -2.39 12.01 0.41
N THR A 41 -2.58 13.29 0.68
CA THR A 41 -2.07 14.40 -0.11
C THR A 41 -1.15 15.32 0.73
N GLY A 42 -0.46 16.24 0.08
CA GLY A 42 0.47 17.19 0.71
C GLY A 42 1.63 17.51 -0.21
N GLU A 43 2.43 18.52 0.13
CA GLU A 43 3.62 18.89 -0.62
C GLU A 43 4.69 17.79 -0.61
N SER A 44 5.68 17.88 -1.49
CA SER A 44 6.80 16.95 -1.47
C SER A 44 7.57 17.08 -0.15
N GLY A 45 7.99 15.95 0.43
CA GLY A 45 8.76 15.94 1.68
C GLY A 45 7.93 16.08 2.97
N THR A 46 6.60 16.22 2.90
CA THR A 46 5.75 16.40 4.11
C THR A 46 5.51 15.14 4.92
N GLY A 47 6.06 13.98 4.51
CA GLY A 47 5.94 12.74 5.28
C GLY A 47 4.85 11.76 4.80
N LYS A 48 4.27 11.96 3.61
CA LYS A 48 3.22 11.05 3.06
C LYS A 48 3.69 9.59 2.96
N SER A 49 4.81 9.35 2.28
CA SER A 49 5.39 8.00 2.17
C SER A 49 5.87 7.47 3.52
N THR A 50 6.36 8.35 4.41
CA THR A 50 6.73 7.99 5.78
C THR A 50 5.51 7.48 6.56
N LEU A 51 4.38 8.18 6.51
CA LEU A 51 3.13 7.75 7.12
C LEU A 51 2.70 6.40 6.56
N LEU A 52 2.73 6.26 5.23
CA LEU A 52 2.34 5.01 4.56
C LEU A 52 3.25 3.84 4.96
N HIS A 53 4.58 4.06 5.05
CA HIS A 53 5.54 3.05 5.50
C HIS A 53 5.34 2.66 6.97
N ILE A 54 4.98 3.62 7.83
CA ILE A 54 4.64 3.35 9.23
C ILE A 54 3.35 2.50 9.29
N MET A 55 2.31 2.88 8.56
CA MET A 55 1.10 2.06 8.41
C MET A 55 1.41 0.68 7.83
N GLY A 56 2.29 0.60 6.84
CA GLY A 56 2.74 -0.67 6.24
C GLY A 56 3.61 -1.54 7.17
N THR A 57 3.88 -1.10 8.39
CA THR A 57 4.82 -1.75 9.32
C THR A 57 6.23 -1.96 8.75
N LEU A 58 6.61 -1.10 7.79
CA LEU A 58 7.94 -1.08 7.15
C LEU A 58 8.90 -0.14 7.87
N LEU A 59 8.37 0.84 8.59
CA LEU A 59 9.11 1.82 9.35
C LEU A 59 8.47 2.00 10.73
N LYS A 60 9.24 1.78 11.79
CA LYS A 60 8.76 1.97 13.17
C LYS A 60 8.66 3.47 13.50
N PRO A 61 7.57 3.95 14.11
CA PRO A 61 7.49 5.30 14.64
C PRO A 61 8.43 5.45 15.86
N ASP A 62 8.81 6.68 16.19
CA ASP A 62 9.62 6.96 17.37
C ASP A 62 8.76 7.00 18.64
N SER A 63 7.48 7.37 18.52
CA SER A 63 6.46 7.20 19.56
C SER A 63 5.06 7.12 18.96
N GLY A 64 4.08 6.82 19.80
CA GLY A 64 2.70 6.56 19.41
C GLY A 64 2.43 5.07 19.19
N SER A 65 1.21 4.74 18.76
CA SER A 65 0.79 3.35 18.52
C SER A 65 -0.07 3.23 17.26
N ILE A 66 -0.04 2.05 16.65
CA ILE A 66 -0.91 1.71 15.52
C ILE A 66 -1.68 0.45 15.84
N GLU A 67 -3.00 0.58 15.77
CA GLU A 67 -3.94 -0.52 15.98
C GLU A 67 -4.58 -0.91 14.63
N TYR A 68 -4.70 -2.19 14.40
CA TYR A 68 -5.42 -2.75 13.26
C TYR A 68 -6.63 -3.56 13.74
N PHE A 69 -7.79 -3.32 13.15
CA PHE A 69 -9.03 -4.06 13.42
C PHE A 69 -9.45 -4.06 14.91
N GLY A 70 -9.10 -3.00 15.64
CA GLY A 70 -9.35 -2.86 17.08
C GLY A 70 -8.46 -3.75 17.97
N GLN A 71 -7.38 -4.32 17.42
CA GLN A 71 -6.37 -5.05 18.19
C GLN A 71 -5.31 -4.08 18.71
N SER A 72 -4.54 -4.55 19.73
CA SER A 72 -3.44 -3.78 20.32
C SER A 72 -2.39 -3.36 19.30
N ASP A 73 -1.54 -2.41 19.70
CA ASP A 73 -0.46 -1.85 18.89
C ASP A 73 0.37 -2.95 18.20
N VAL A 74 0.42 -2.87 16.86
CA VAL A 74 1.13 -3.87 16.04
C VAL A 74 2.65 -3.86 16.28
N TYR A 75 3.21 -2.72 16.72
CA TYR A 75 4.63 -2.60 17.04
C TYR A 75 5.02 -3.20 18.38
N SER A 76 4.05 -3.68 19.18
CA SER A 76 4.30 -4.50 20.37
C SER A 76 4.58 -5.97 20.03
N LEU A 77 4.32 -6.38 18.78
CA LEU A 77 4.60 -7.73 18.29
C LEU A 77 6.10 -7.96 18.12
N SER A 78 6.55 -9.21 18.27
CA SER A 78 7.89 -9.61 17.85
C SER A 78 8.07 -9.46 16.32
N ASP A 79 9.30 -9.33 15.83
CA ASP A 79 9.60 -9.13 14.41
C ASP A 79 8.98 -10.21 13.52
N ASP A 80 9.04 -11.47 13.94
CA ASP A 80 8.43 -12.60 13.22
C ASP A 80 6.89 -12.47 13.15
N ASN A 81 6.27 -12.11 14.27
CA ASN A 81 4.82 -11.95 14.32
C ASN A 81 4.38 -10.71 13.53
N LEU A 82 5.15 -9.63 13.57
CA LEU A 82 4.91 -8.42 12.78
C LEU A 82 5.04 -8.72 11.27
N ALA A 83 6.05 -9.50 10.88
CA ALA A 83 6.21 -9.95 9.49
C ALA A 83 5.04 -10.82 9.01
N ARG A 84 4.56 -11.75 9.86
CA ARG A 84 3.37 -12.56 9.57
C ARG A 84 2.10 -11.72 9.51
N PHE A 85 1.95 -10.78 10.43
CA PHE A 85 0.83 -9.84 10.44
C PHE A 85 0.79 -9.02 9.14
N ARG A 86 1.92 -8.41 8.75
CA ARG A 86 2.07 -7.64 7.50
C ARG A 86 1.71 -8.49 6.29
N ASN A 87 2.31 -9.65 6.14
CA ASN A 87 2.05 -10.56 5.02
C ASN A 87 0.57 -10.97 4.92
N LYS A 88 -0.14 -11.11 6.04
CA LYS A 88 -1.54 -11.54 6.08
C LYS A 88 -2.52 -10.40 5.80
N ASN A 89 -2.27 -9.22 6.35
CA ASN A 89 -3.29 -8.18 6.48
C ASN A 89 -3.04 -6.96 5.60
N ILE A 90 -1.80 -6.77 5.10
CA ILE A 90 -1.41 -5.56 4.39
C ILE A 90 -0.85 -5.92 3.01
N GLY A 91 -1.46 -5.36 1.96
CA GLY A 91 -0.89 -5.31 0.62
C GLY A 91 -0.17 -3.98 0.44
N PHE A 92 1.05 -3.99 -0.10
CA PHE A 92 1.80 -2.76 -0.35
C PHE A 92 2.19 -2.63 -1.82
N VAL A 93 1.88 -1.47 -2.41
CA VAL A 93 2.27 -1.11 -3.78
C VAL A 93 3.15 0.13 -3.69
N PHE A 94 4.39 0.01 -4.16
CA PHE A 94 5.37 1.08 -4.15
C PHE A 94 5.33 1.89 -5.46
N GLN A 95 5.83 3.11 -5.41
CA GLN A 95 6.02 3.97 -6.57
C GLN A 95 6.94 3.33 -7.63
N PHE A 96 8.06 2.73 -7.18
CA PHE A 96 8.87 1.83 -7.99
C PHE A 96 8.40 0.40 -7.73
N HIS A 97 8.14 -0.35 -8.77
CA HIS A 97 7.44 -1.64 -8.71
C HIS A 97 8.14 -2.69 -7.83
N TYR A 98 9.48 -2.59 -7.66
CA TYR A 98 10.33 -3.53 -6.90
C TYR A 98 10.02 -4.99 -7.26
N LEU A 99 9.84 -5.27 -8.55
CA LEU A 99 9.78 -6.64 -9.04
C LEU A 99 11.19 -7.21 -9.08
N LEU A 100 11.32 -8.46 -8.69
CA LEU A 100 12.59 -9.19 -8.69
C LEU A 100 12.91 -9.63 -10.12
N ASN A 101 14.02 -9.16 -10.68
CA ASN A 101 14.39 -9.35 -12.08
C ASN A 101 14.69 -10.82 -12.46
N GLU A 102 15.07 -11.63 -11.48
CA GLU A 102 15.38 -13.05 -11.63
C GLU A 102 14.13 -13.91 -11.79
N PHE A 103 12.97 -13.39 -11.36
CA PHE A 103 11.68 -14.08 -11.36
C PHE A 103 10.77 -13.59 -12.47
N SER A 104 9.94 -14.48 -13.01
CA SER A 104 8.89 -14.14 -13.95
C SER A 104 7.79 -13.27 -13.29
N CYS A 105 6.92 -12.69 -14.08
CA CYS A 105 5.74 -11.95 -13.62
C CYS A 105 4.88 -12.82 -12.68
N LEU A 106 4.65 -14.08 -13.04
CA LEU A 106 3.90 -15.04 -12.24
C LEU A 106 4.57 -15.34 -10.90
N GLU A 107 5.89 -15.58 -10.91
CA GLU A 107 6.65 -15.87 -9.68
C GLU A 107 6.71 -14.64 -8.77
N ASN A 108 6.91 -13.44 -9.33
CA ASN A 108 6.85 -12.18 -8.57
C ASN A 108 5.50 -12.03 -7.85
N ALA A 109 4.40 -12.25 -8.55
CA ALA A 109 3.07 -12.15 -7.95
C ALA A 109 2.84 -13.24 -6.88
N ALA A 110 3.34 -14.45 -7.07
CA ALA A 110 3.19 -15.57 -6.12
C ALA A 110 4.05 -15.44 -4.86
N MET A 111 5.10 -14.60 -4.88
CA MET A 111 6.12 -14.52 -3.83
C MET A 111 5.55 -14.37 -2.40
N PRO A 112 4.55 -13.51 -2.12
CA PRO A 112 4.02 -13.38 -0.77
C PRO A 112 3.38 -14.67 -0.23
N LEU A 113 2.77 -15.48 -1.08
CA LEU A 113 2.20 -16.78 -0.71
C LEU A 113 3.30 -17.82 -0.48
N LEU A 114 4.36 -17.79 -1.30
CA LEU A 114 5.52 -18.71 -1.13
C LEU A 114 6.26 -18.40 0.18
N ILE A 115 6.42 -17.13 0.54
CA ILE A 115 6.97 -16.70 1.84
C ILE A 115 6.11 -17.22 3.01
N ARG A 116 4.79 -17.30 2.82
CA ARG A 116 3.85 -17.88 3.80
C ARG A 116 3.93 -19.41 3.86
N LYS A 117 4.78 -20.03 3.03
CA LYS A 117 4.90 -21.50 2.88
C LYS A 117 3.63 -22.16 2.31
N GLU A 118 2.83 -21.42 1.53
CA GLU A 118 1.74 -22.02 0.76
C GLU A 118 2.29 -23.01 -0.28
N ASN A 119 1.50 -24.02 -0.61
CA ASN A 119 1.89 -24.97 -1.66
C ASN A 119 2.19 -24.23 -2.97
N LYS A 120 3.31 -24.53 -3.62
CA LYS A 120 3.78 -23.84 -4.82
C LYS A 120 2.74 -23.80 -5.93
N ASN A 121 2.08 -24.92 -6.21
CA ASN A 121 1.07 -24.98 -7.27
C ASN A 121 -0.16 -24.13 -6.95
N THR A 122 -0.60 -24.13 -5.68
CA THR A 122 -1.67 -23.27 -5.19
C THR A 122 -1.28 -21.80 -5.29
N ALA A 123 -0.08 -21.43 -4.84
CA ALA A 123 0.41 -20.05 -4.90
C ALA A 123 0.49 -19.54 -6.34
N LEU A 124 1.01 -20.32 -7.27
CA LEU A 124 1.10 -19.97 -8.70
C LEU A 124 -0.30 -19.86 -9.33
N LYS A 125 -1.25 -20.74 -8.97
CA LYS A 125 -2.62 -20.66 -9.46
C LYS A 125 -3.30 -19.37 -9.01
N ILE A 126 -3.26 -19.04 -7.72
CA ILE A 126 -3.82 -17.80 -7.18
C ILE A 126 -3.17 -16.57 -7.85
N ALA A 127 -1.85 -16.57 -7.97
CA ALA A 127 -1.14 -15.45 -8.61
C ALA A 127 -1.55 -15.29 -10.08
N LYS A 128 -1.73 -16.40 -10.81
CA LYS A 128 -2.22 -16.37 -12.19
C LYS A 128 -3.59 -15.74 -12.28
N ASP A 129 -4.52 -16.09 -11.39
CA ASP A 129 -5.87 -15.56 -11.40
C ASP A 129 -5.87 -14.03 -11.23
N TYR A 130 -5.09 -13.49 -10.26
CA TYR A 130 -4.94 -12.04 -10.10
C TYR A 130 -4.22 -11.36 -11.28
N LEU A 131 -3.22 -11.99 -11.87
CA LEU A 131 -2.55 -11.44 -13.06
C LEU A 131 -3.47 -11.40 -14.27
N CYS A 132 -4.30 -12.42 -14.48
CA CYS A 132 -5.32 -12.41 -15.54
C CYS A 132 -6.35 -11.28 -15.30
N GLU A 133 -6.77 -11.06 -14.04
CA GLU A 133 -7.66 -9.94 -13.70
C GLU A 133 -7.00 -8.57 -13.98
N MET A 134 -5.69 -8.48 -13.88
CA MET A 134 -4.91 -7.28 -14.25
C MET A 134 -4.62 -7.19 -15.76
N GLY A 135 -5.14 -8.10 -16.59
CA GLY A 135 -4.91 -8.13 -18.06
C GLY A 135 -3.47 -8.50 -18.41
N LEU A 136 -2.87 -9.43 -17.66
CA LEU A 136 -1.49 -9.89 -17.86
C LEU A 136 -1.40 -11.38 -18.21
N GLU A 137 -2.48 -11.99 -18.71
CA GLU A 137 -2.56 -13.41 -19.04
C GLU A 137 -1.48 -13.83 -20.05
N ASN A 138 -1.09 -12.94 -20.97
CA ASN A 138 -0.06 -13.18 -21.97
C ASN A 138 1.35 -12.76 -21.51
N ARG A 139 1.52 -12.39 -20.24
CA ARG A 139 2.76 -11.88 -19.65
C ARG A 139 3.29 -12.73 -18.49
N LEU A 140 2.64 -13.84 -18.17
CA LEU A 140 2.93 -14.66 -16.99
C LEU A 140 4.41 -15.07 -16.89
N ASN A 141 5.02 -15.47 -18.00
CA ASN A 141 6.40 -15.93 -18.07
C ASN A 141 7.42 -14.82 -18.39
N PHE A 142 6.96 -13.57 -18.57
CA PHE A 142 7.85 -12.45 -18.87
C PHE A 142 8.58 -12.01 -17.61
N LYS A 143 9.85 -11.65 -17.74
CA LYS A 143 10.63 -11.05 -16.67
C LYS A 143 10.35 -9.53 -16.60
N PRO A 144 10.57 -8.87 -15.47
CA PRO A 144 10.25 -7.44 -15.29
C PRO A 144 10.79 -6.54 -16.40
N TYR A 145 12.02 -6.74 -16.86
CA TYR A 145 12.64 -5.94 -17.92
C TYR A 145 11.97 -6.12 -19.30
N MET A 146 11.13 -7.13 -19.47
CA MET A 146 10.35 -7.37 -20.70
C MET A 146 8.95 -6.73 -20.64
N LEU A 147 8.57 -6.16 -19.49
CA LEU A 147 7.28 -5.55 -19.27
C LEU A 147 7.37 -4.03 -19.39
N SER A 148 6.35 -3.40 -19.94
CA SER A 148 6.18 -1.95 -19.86
C SER A 148 5.97 -1.51 -18.42
N GLY A 149 6.21 -0.22 -18.09
CA GLY A 149 6.01 0.31 -16.74
C GLY A 149 4.59 0.07 -16.20
N GLY A 150 3.56 0.23 -17.06
CA GLY A 150 2.18 -0.06 -16.68
C GLY A 150 1.91 -1.56 -16.45
N GLU A 151 2.56 -2.46 -17.20
CA GLU A 151 2.47 -3.91 -16.95
C GLU A 151 3.18 -4.29 -15.64
N GLN A 152 4.35 -3.69 -15.37
CA GLN A 152 5.06 -3.88 -14.10
C GLN A 152 4.21 -3.42 -12.91
N GLN A 153 3.54 -2.27 -13.04
CA GLN A 153 2.68 -1.75 -11.96
C GLN A 153 1.48 -2.67 -11.72
N ARG A 154 0.82 -3.15 -12.78
CA ARG A 154 -0.27 -4.12 -12.64
C ARG A 154 0.22 -5.43 -11.99
N ALA A 155 1.41 -5.90 -12.31
CA ALA A 155 2.01 -7.07 -11.67
C ALA A 155 2.31 -6.82 -10.19
N ALA A 156 2.79 -5.62 -9.82
CA ALA A 156 3.00 -5.23 -8.42
C ALA A 156 1.67 -5.15 -7.63
N ILE A 157 0.60 -4.69 -8.26
CA ILE A 157 -0.75 -4.69 -7.67
C ILE A 157 -1.23 -6.14 -7.48
N ALA A 158 -1.10 -7.01 -8.48
CA ALA A 158 -1.44 -8.42 -8.35
C ALA A 158 -0.67 -9.06 -7.18
N ARG A 159 0.64 -8.80 -7.06
CA ARG A 159 1.48 -9.26 -5.94
C ARG A 159 0.95 -8.78 -4.59
N ALA A 160 0.48 -7.54 -4.49
CA ALA A 160 -0.09 -7.01 -3.24
C ALA A 160 -1.41 -7.69 -2.85
N LEU A 161 -2.14 -8.24 -3.81
CA LEU A 161 -3.48 -8.81 -3.61
C LEU A 161 -3.50 -10.31 -3.32
N VAL A 162 -2.48 -11.07 -3.71
CA VAL A 162 -2.50 -12.56 -3.66
C VAL A 162 -2.76 -13.14 -2.27
N CYS A 163 -2.38 -12.40 -1.21
CA CYS A 163 -2.67 -12.80 0.17
C CYS A 163 -4.07 -12.37 0.64
N SER A 164 -4.89 -11.79 -0.25
CA SER A 164 -6.21 -11.24 0.06
C SER A 164 -6.22 -10.30 1.29
N PRO A 165 -5.31 -9.30 1.36
CA PRO A 165 -5.20 -8.42 2.50
C PRO A 165 -6.48 -7.61 2.71
N GLU A 166 -6.75 -7.17 3.96
CA GLU A 166 -7.87 -6.28 4.27
C GLU A 166 -7.53 -4.80 3.99
N VAL A 167 -6.26 -4.44 4.09
CA VAL A 167 -5.76 -3.08 3.87
C VAL A 167 -4.73 -3.08 2.75
N ILE A 168 -4.89 -2.18 1.79
CA ILE A 168 -3.96 -2.00 0.68
C ILE A 168 -3.42 -0.57 0.74
N LEU A 169 -2.11 -0.46 0.85
CA LEU A 169 -1.36 0.79 0.92
C LEU A 169 -0.64 1.00 -0.41
N MET A 170 -0.80 2.17 -1.02
CA MET A 170 -0.19 2.46 -2.31
C MET A 170 0.53 3.82 -2.27
N ASP A 171 1.80 3.81 -2.65
CA ASP A 171 2.62 5.02 -2.74
C ASP A 171 2.77 5.41 -4.21
N GLU A 172 2.10 6.50 -4.63
CA GLU A 172 2.12 7.05 -6.00
C GLU A 172 1.97 5.97 -7.10
N PRO A 173 0.92 5.13 -7.07
CA PRO A 173 0.83 3.93 -7.90
C PRO A 173 0.76 4.22 -9.40
N THR A 174 0.58 5.47 -9.80
CA THR A 174 0.50 5.91 -11.21
C THR A 174 1.49 7.01 -11.56
N GLY A 175 2.32 7.44 -10.61
CA GLY A 175 3.19 8.60 -10.77
C GLY A 175 4.23 8.49 -11.92
N ASN A 176 4.59 7.27 -12.31
CA ASN A 176 5.56 7.00 -13.38
C ASN A 176 4.90 6.58 -14.71
N LEU A 177 3.57 6.73 -14.85
CA LEU A 177 2.83 6.29 -16.04
C LEU A 177 2.41 7.47 -16.92
N ASP A 178 2.32 7.23 -18.23
CA ASP A 178 1.66 8.15 -19.14
C ASP A 178 0.20 8.39 -18.69
N PRO A 179 -0.31 9.64 -18.71
CA PRO A 179 -1.65 9.98 -18.23
C PRO A 179 -2.78 9.11 -18.82
N ARG A 180 -2.63 8.67 -20.08
CA ARG A 180 -3.63 7.81 -20.74
C ARG A 180 -3.73 6.42 -20.11
N TYR A 181 -2.62 5.89 -19.59
CA TYR A 181 -2.58 4.59 -18.90
C TYR A 181 -2.91 4.74 -17.42
N ALA A 182 -2.58 5.89 -16.82
CA ALA A 182 -2.89 6.18 -15.42
C ALA A 182 -4.40 6.09 -15.14
N GLY A 183 -5.25 6.71 -15.98
CA GLY A 183 -6.70 6.70 -15.81
C GLY A 183 -7.31 5.29 -15.74
N LYS A 184 -6.88 4.39 -16.65
CA LYS A 184 -7.32 2.99 -16.63
C LYS A 184 -6.91 2.27 -15.34
N LEU A 185 -5.70 2.57 -14.84
CA LEU A 185 -5.21 1.96 -13.60
C LEU A 185 -5.95 2.51 -12.38
N HIS A 186 -6.34 3.78 -12.37
CA HIS A 186 -7.21 4.37 -11.33
C HIS A 186 -8.53 3.60 -11.23
N GLU A 187 -9.19 3.34 -12.37
CA GLU A 187 -10.45 2.57 -12.40
C GLU A 187 -10.26 1.15 -11.85
N ILE A 188 -9.17 0.48 -12.21
CA ILE A 188 -8.83 -0.85 -11.69
C ILE A 188 -8.66 -0.78 -10.17
N ILE A 189 -7.87 0.17 -9.64
CA ILE A 189 -7.60 0.30 -8.21
C ILE A 189 -8.89 0.57 -7.42
N ILE A 190 -9.72 1.51 -7.87
CA ILE A 190 -11.01 1.80 -7.22
C ILE A 190 -11.97 0.60 -7.37
N GLY A 191 -11.90 -0.12 -8.49
CA GLY A 191 -12.64 -1.36 -8.72
C GLY A 191 -12.34 -2.44 -7.67
N LEU A 192 -11.10 -2.52 -7.16
CA LEU A 192 -10.73 -3.47 -6.10
C LEU A 192 -11.51 -3.22 -4.81
N ASN A 193 -11.69 -1.94 -4.41
CA ASN A 193 -12.51 -1.60 -3.25
C ASN A 193 -13.97 -2.04 -3.47
N LYS A 194 -14.56 -1.69 -4.61
CA LYS A 194 -15.96 -2.04 -4.93
C LYS A 194 -16.19 -3.54 -5.00
N LYS A 195 -15.25 -4.28 -5.62
CA LYS A 195 -15.38 -5.73 -5.85
C LYS A 195 -15.11 -6.55 -4.59
N TYR A 196 -14.11 -6.17 -3.80
CA TYR A 196 -13.60 -6.98 -2.69
C TYR A 196 -13.83 -6.34 -1.31
N GLY A 197 -14.42 -5.14 -1.24
CA GLY A 197 -14.62 -4.43 0.02
C GLY A 197 -13.33 -4.01 0.73
N LYS A 198 -12.20 -3.94 0.01
CA LYS A 198 -10.88 -3.68 0.60
C LYS A 198 -10.73 -2.22 1.02
N THR A 199 -10.03 -1.99 2.11
CA THR A 199 -9.66 -0.64 2.58
C THR A 199 -8.44 -0.17 1.81
N LEU A 200 -8.47 1.02 1.23
CA LEU A 200 -7.38 1.58 0.45
C LEU A 200 -6.86 2.87 1.10
N ALA A 201 -5.54 3.01 1.26
CA ALA A 201 -4.89 4.27 1.58
C ALA A 201 -3.82 4.55 0.52
N ILE A 202 -3.95 5.65 -0.20
CA ILE A 202 -3.20 5.93 -1.41
C ILE A 202 -2.57 7.30 -1.32
N VAL A 203 -1.25 7.36 -1.35
CA VAL A 203 -0.50 8.60 -1.56
C VAL A 203 -0.60 8.95 -3.05
N THR A 204 -1.07 10.14 -3.35
CA THR A 204 -1.11 10.65 -4.72
C THR A 204 -1.08 12.17 -4.77
N HIS A 205 -0.45 12.70 -5.82
CA HIS A 205 -0.52 14.11 -6.20
C HIS A 205 -1.52 14.36 -7.35
N ASP A 206 -2.10 13.30 -7.91
CA ASP A 206 -3.12 13.41 -8.96
C ASP A 206 -4.48 13.80 -8.36
N ALA A 207 -4.95 15.01 -8.70
CA ALA A 207 -6.21 15.55 -8.20
C ALA A 207 -7.42 14.73 -8.67
N ASN A 208 -7.40 14.23 -9.91
CA ASN A 208 -8.49 13.43 -10.47
C ASN A 208 -8.58 12.08 -9.75
N PHE A 209 -7.44 11.44 -9.51
CA PHE A 209 -7.43 10.18 -8.77
C PHE A 209 -7.86 10.37 -7.31
N SER A 210 -7.37 11.43 -6.66
CA SER A 210 -7.77 11.80 -5.30
C SER A 210 -9.28 12.03 -5.18
N ALA A 211 -9.93 12.64 -6.18
CA ALA A 211 -11.37 12.89 -6.22
C ALA A 211 -12.22 11.62 -6.41
N MET A 212 -11.63 10.49 -6.82
CA MET A 212 -12.34 9.21 -6.93
C MET A 212 -12.48 8.48 -5.59
N MET A 213 -11.81 8.96 -4.53
CA MET A 213 -11.82 8.34 -3.20
C MET A 213 -12.90 8.94 -2.32
N ASN A 214 -13.35 8.21 -1.29
CA ASN A 214 -14.42 8.68 -0.41
C ASN A 214 -13.92 9.59 0.72
N ARG A 215 -12.61 9.60 1.00
CA ARG A 215 -11.99 10.50 1.99
C ARG A 215 -10.66 11.03 1.47
N LYS A 216 -10.31 12.23 1.91
CA LYS A 216 -9.04 12.89 1.59
C LYS A 216 -8.41 13.48 2.84
N ILE A 217 -7.13 13.23 3.02
CA ILE A 217 -6.34 13.86 4.06
C ILE A 217 -5.18 14.63 3.45
N LYS A 218 -4.73 15.65 4.17
CA LYS A 218 -3.53 16.42 3.85
C LYS A 218 -2.55 16.35 5.01
N ILE A 219 -1.28 16.08 4.70
CA ILE A 219 -0.19 16.19 5.66
C ILE A 219 0.47 17.56 5.51
N SER A 220 0.52 18.31 6.61
CA SER A 220 1.14 19.63 6.67
C SER A 220 1.75 19.86 8.04
N GLY A 221 3.02 20.30 8.11
CA GLY A 221 3.71 20.53 9.39
C GLY A 221 3.78 19.32 10.33
N GLY A 222 3.75 18.10 9.78
CA GLY A 222 3.74 16.86 10.56
C GLY A 222 2.37 16.46 11.13
N LEU A 223 1.33 17.24 10.88
CA LEU A 223 -0.05 16.95 11.30
C LEU A 223 -0.88 16.40 10.13
N ILE A 224 -1.93 15.66 10.47
CA ILE A 224 -2.90 15.10 9.52
C ILE A 224 -4.20 15.89 9.65
N GLU A 225 -4.68 16.45 8.54
CA GLU A 225 -5.94 17.19 8.46
C GLU A 225 -6.87 16.50 7.45
N GLU A 226 -8.12 16.29 7.82
CA GLU A 226 -9.14 15.80 6.88
C GLU A 226 -9.65 16.94 6.03
N VAL A 227 -9.59 16.75 4.71
CA VAL A 227 -10.02 17.76 3.72
C VAL A 227 -11.37 17.36 3.15
N LYS A 228 -12.32 18.28 3.10
CA LYS A 228 -13.59 18.05 2.41
C LYS A 228 -13.32 17.81 0.91
N LEU A 229 -13.95 16.78 0.36
CA LEU A 229 -13.99 16.48 -1.07
C LEU A 229 -14.83 17.49 -1.83
#